data_3b215ae0766ae5f0c3c70fc1e20cf1ce
#
_entry.id   3b215ae0766ae5f0c3c70fc1e20cf1ce
#
_cell.length_a   1.000
_cell.length_b   1.000
_cell.length_c   1.000
_cell.angle_alpha   90.00
_cell.angle_beta   90.00
_cell.angle_gamma   90.00
#
_symmetry.space_group_name_H-M   'P 1'
#
loop_
_entity.id
_entity.type
_entity.pdbx_description
1 polymer ?
#
loop_
_entity_poly.entity_id
_entity_poly.type
_entity_poly.pdbx_seq_one_letter_code
_entity_poly.pdbx_strand_id
1 'polypeptide(L)'
;LRINEALSITKNHLVDKNSLTILGKGNKERLVPVLDIVANSIENYLNEIPYELPKNVSIFVGDRGSPLKASSFQRDLKNARVNLGLPKTATPHSLRHSFATHLLKNGGDLRIIQELLGHSSLSTTQLYTEVDDISLEKTYKEKNPSK
;
A
#
# COMPACT_ATOMS: atom_id res chain seq x y z
N LEU A 1 1.22 -1.19 -4.16
CA LEU A 1 0.29 -2.32 -4.35
C LEU A 1 -0.67 -2.06 -5.51
N ARG A 2 -1.19 -3.12 -6.15
CA ARG A 2 -2.37 -3.05 -7.02
C ARG A 2 -3.63 -3.02 -6.18
N ILE A 3 -4.74 -2.50 -6.71
CA ILE A 3 -6.00 -2.38 -5.94
C ILE A 3 -6.45 -3.74 -5.36
N ASN A 4 -6.40 -4.79 -6.14
CA ASN A 4 -6.81 -6.12 -5.66
C ASN A 4 -5.85 -6.69 -4.62
N GLU A 5 -4.54 -6.43 -4.74
CA GLU A 5 -3.55 -6.79 -3.71
C GLU A 5 -3.86 -6.06 -2.40
N ALA A 6 -4.11 -4.75 -2.47
CA ALA A 6 -4.45 -3.96 -1.28
C ALA A 6 -5.74 -4.46 -0.61
N LEU A 7 -6.79 -4.69 -1.40
CA LEU A 7 -8.08 -5.14 -0.88
C LEU A 7 -8.09 -6.61 -0.41
N SER A 8 -7.04 -7.38 -0.70
CA SER A 8 -6.89 -8.75 -0.21
C SER A 8 -6.01 -8.87 1.04
N ILE A 9 -5.52 -7.76 1.58
CA ILE A 9 -4.72 -7.77 2.81
C ILE A 9 -5.55 -8.33 3.95
N THR A 10 -4.99 -9.28 4.69
CA THR A 10 -5.55 -9.87 5.90
C THR A 10 -4.64 -9.58 7.09
N LYS A 11 -5.09 -9.86 8.31
CA LYS A 11 -4.23 -9.74 9.50
C LYS A 11 -2.99 -10.64 9.43
N ASN A 12 -3.06 -11.75 8.71
CA ASN A 12 -1.90 -12.65 8.52
C ASN A 12 -0.81 -12.06 7.62
N HIS A 13 -1.16 -11.10 6.77
CA HIS A 13 -0.19 -10.40 5.91
C HIS A 13 0.58 -9.30 6.65
N LEU A 14 0.09 -8.86 7.82
CA LEU A 14 0.76 -7.90 8.70
C LEU A 14 1.83 -8.64 9.51
N VAL A 15 3.03 -8.78 8.95
CA VAL A 15 4.14 -9.53 9.59
C VAL A 15 4.63 -8.79 10.82
N ASP A 16 4.82 -7.48 10.66
CA ASP A 16 5.16 -6.55 11.72
C ASP A 16 4.57 -5.16 11.40
N LYS A 17 4.92 -4.16 12.21
CA LYS A 17 4.39 -2.80 12.02
C LYS A 17 4.83 -2.18 10.70
N ASN A 18 5.99 -2.58 10.17
CA ASN A 18 6.64 -1.91 9.04
C ASN A 18 6.69 -2.76 7.77
N SER A 19 6.09 -3.96 7.77
CA SER A 19 6.12 -4.84 6.60
C SER A 19 4.85 -5.64 6.37
N LEU A 20 4.54 -5.86 5.10
CA LEU A 20 3.44 -6.67 4.60
C LEU A 20 3.95 -7.77 3.69
N THR A 21 3.52 -9.00 3.91
CA THR A 21 3.70 -10.06 2.92
C THR A 21 2.54 -10.04 1.92
N ILE A 22 2.84 -9.91 0.63
CA ILE A 22 1.83 -9.84 -0.43
C ILE A 22 2.03 -10.97 -1.42
N LEU A 23 0.94 -11.65 -1.74
CA LEU A 23 0.91 -12.66 -2.79
C LEU A 23 0.85 -11.99 -4.17
N GLY A 24 1.89 -12.14 -4.96
CA GLY A 24 1.97 -11.61 -6.32
C GLY A 24 1.46 -12.58 -7.38
N LYS A 25 1.64 -12.22 -8.65
CA LYS A 25 1.31 -13.09 -9.80
C LYS A 25 2.12 -14.39 -9.71
N GLY A 26 1.45 -15.52 -9.91
CA GLY A 26 2.08 -16.85 -9.83
C GLY A 26 2.31 -17.36 -8.41
N ASN A 27 1.53 -16.86 -7.45
CA ASN A 27 1.58 -17.28 -6.03
C ASN A 27 2.95 -17.03 -5.35
N LYS A 28 3.74 -16.07 -5.87
CA LYS A 28 5.02 -15.69 -5.27
C LYS A 28 4.79 -14.63 -4.21
N GLU A 29 5.23 -14.91 -3.01
CA GLU A 29 5.22 -13.95 -1.92
C GLU A 29 6.31 -12.90 -2.12
N ARG A 30 5.99 -11.67 -1.77
CA ARG A 30 6.96 -10.59 -1.64
C ARG A 30 6.69 -9.77 -0.38
N LEU A 31 7.74 -9.35 0.25
CA LEU A 31 7.69 -8.40 1.36
C LEU A 31 7.55 -6.97 0.78
N VAL A 32 6.69 -6.18 1.37
CA VAL A 32 6.47 -4.78 1.00
C VAL A 32 6.64 -3.93 2.26
N PRO A 33 7.60 -2.99 2.28
CA PRO A 33 7.77 -2.09 3.41
C PRO A 33 6.54 -1.18 3.54
N VAL A 34 6.18 -0.87 4.77
CA VAL A 34 5.04 -0.03 5.13
C VAL A 34 5.57 1.18 5.88
N LEU A 35 5.27 2.37 5.38
CA LEU A 35 5.62 3.61 6.07
C LEU A 35 4.82 3.74 7.37
N ASP A 36 5.40 4.30 8.41
CA ASP A 36 4.76 4.49 9.72
C ASP A 36 3.40 5.17 9.63
N ILE A 37 3.27 6.17 8.75
CA ILE A 37 2.00 6.87 8.53
C ILE A 37 0.91 5.91 8.01
N VAL A 38 1.27 4.95 7.16
CA VAL A 38 0.35 3.93 6.63
C VAL A 38 0.04 2.89 7.69
N ALA A 39 1.05 2.43 8.43
CA ALA A 39 0.89 1.48 9.52
C ALA A 39 -0.06 2.03 10.60
N ASN A 40 0.17 3.26 11.04
CA ASN A 40 -0.70 3.93 12.01
C ASN A 40 -2.13 4.12 11.48
N SER A 41 -2.28 4.41 10.18
CA SER A 41 -3.61 4.54 9.55
C SER A 41 -4.35 3.20 9.51
N ILE A 42 -3.64 2.10 9.26
CA ILE A 42 -4.22 0.74 9.31
C ILE A 42 -4.62 0.39 10.74
N GLU A 43 -3.76 0.68 11.72
CA GLU A 43 -4.03 0.42 13.13
C GLU A 43 -5.26 1.21 13.60
N ASN A 44 -5.32 2.50 13.33
CA ASN A 44 -6.48 3.34 13.65
C ASN A 44 -7.76 2.80 13.00
N TYR A 45 -7.70 2.45 11.71
CA TYR A 45 -8.82 1.85 11.01
C TYR A 45 -9.29 0.56 11.67
N LEU A 46 -8.38 -0.34 12.05
CA LEU A 46 -8.71 -1.61 12.71
C LEU A 46 -9.32 -1.42 14.10
N ASN A 47 -8.98 -0.33 14.79
CA ASN A 47 -9.55 0.01 16.10
C ASN A 47 -10.95 0.65 15.99
N GLU A 48 -11.24 1.33 14.87
CA GLU A 48 -12.51 2.05 14.67
C GLU A 48 -13.60 1.19 14.02
N ILE A 49 -13.24 0.13 13.28
CA ILE A 49 -14.25 -0.72 12.63
C ILE A 49 -15.06 -1.49 13.68
N PRO A 50 -16.41 -1.52 13.54
CA PRO A 50 -17.29 -2.18 14.51
C PRO A 50 -17.40 -3.70 14.32
N TYR A 51 -16.44 -4.30 13.60
CA TYR A 51 -16.46 -5.72 13.22
C TYR A 51 -15.26 -6.47 13.78
N GLU A 52 -15.49 -7.63 14.37
CA GLU A 52 -14.43 -8.59 14.65
C GLU A 52 -14.03 -9.31 13.35
N LEU A 53 -12.82 -9.06 12.89
CA LEU A 53 -12.30 -9.66 11.67
C LEU A 53 -11.47 -10.91 11.98
N PRO A 54 -11.84 -12.09 11.45
CA PRO A 54 -10.99 -13.26 11.46
C PRO A 54 -9.65 -12.99 10.77
N LYS A 55 -8.58 -13.66 11.22
CA LYS A 55 -7.21 -13.40 10.72
C LYS A 55 -7.02 -13.61 9.22
N ASN A 56 -7.83 -14.48 8.62
CA ASN A 56 -7.77 -14.86 7.20
C ASN A 56 -8.74 -14.08 6.29
N VAL A 57 -9.49 -13.14 6.85
CA VAL A 57 -10.43 -12.29 6.09
C VAL A 57 -9.77 -10.95 5.79
N SER A 58 -10.12 -10.33 4.65
CA SER A 58 -9.66 -8.99 4.33
C SER A 58 -9.90 -8.00 5.47
N ILE A 59 -8.88 -7.20 5.78
CA ILE A 59 -9.02 -6.14 6.78
C ILE A 59 -9.89 -4.99 6.27
N PHE A 60 -9.98 -4.79 4.97
CA PHE A 60 -10.82 -3.75 4.39
C PHE A 60 -12.23 -4.29 4.14
N VAL A 61 -13.19 -3.71 4.85
CA VAL A 61 -14.59 -4.11 4.78
C VAL A 61 -15.47 -2.94 4.38
N GLY A 62 -16.62 -3.28 3.79
CA GLY A 62 -17.68 -2.31 3.51
C GLY A 62 -18.60 -2.13 4.71
N ASP A 63 -19.61 -1.29 4.56
CA ASP A 63 -20.55 -0.86 5.60
C ASP A 63 -21.31 -2.01 6.32
N ARG A 64 -21.30 -3.21 5.73
CA ARG A 64 -21.96 -4.41 6.30
C ARG A 64 -20.96 -5.45 6.80
N GLY A 65 -19.67 -5.10 6.95
CA GLY A 65 -18.64 -6.02 7.42
C GLY A 65 -18.16 -7.06 6.40
N SER A 66 -18.68 -7.06 5.18
CA SER A 66 -18.18 -7.93 4.10
C SER A 66 -16.92 -7.34 3.44
N PRO A 67 -16.01 -8.16 2.87
CA PRO A 67 -14.83 -7.66 2.19
C PRO A 67 -15.15 -6.57 1.16
N LEU A 68 -14.39 -5.48 1.20
CA LEU A 68 -14.59 -4.33 0.31
C LEU A 68 -14.27 -4.71 -1.14
N LYS A 69 -15.24 -4.47 -2.04
CA LYS A 69 -15.07 -4.73 -3.46
C LYS A 69 -14.32 -3.59 -4.14
N ALA A 70 -13.53 -3.91 -5.16
CA ALA A 70 -12.79 -2.91 -5.95
C ALA A 70 -13.73 -1.86 -6.58
N SER A 71 -14.92 -2.26 -7.02
CA SER A 71 -15.94 -1.34 -7.57
C SER A 71 -16.44 -0.34 -6.53
N SER A 72 -16.65 -0.78 -5.28
CA SER A 72 -17.04 0.11 -4.18
C SER A 72 -15.92 1.10 -3.87
N PHE A 73 -14.68 0.63 -3.72
CA PHE A 73 -13.53 1.49 -3.51
C PHE A 73 -13.36 2.51 -4.64
N GLN A 74 -13.52 2.10 -5.91
CA GLN A 74 -13.43 3.01 -7.06
C GLN A 74 -14.52 4.08 -7.03
N ARG A 75 -15.74 3.74 -6.62
CA ARG A 75 -16.83 4.70 -6.43
C ARG A 75 -16.49 5.70 -5.33
N ASP A 76 -16.01 5.23 -4.20
CA ASP A 76 -15.67 6.07 -3.06
C ASP A 76 -14.47 6.98 -3.36
N LEU A 77 -13.46 6.47 -4.06
CA LEU A 77 -12.37 7.29 -4.59
C LEU A 77 -12.86 8.34 -5.58
N LYS A 78 -13.85 8.02 -6.44
CA LYS A 78 -14.46 8.99 -7.35
C LYS A 78 -15.14 10.13 -6.55
N ASN A 79 -15.85 9.81 -5.49
CA ASN A 79 -16.50 10.81 -4.64
C ASN A 79 -15.47 11.66 -3.90
N ALA A 80 -14.47 11.04 -3.27
CA ALA A 80 -13.37 11.75 -2.62
C ALA A 80 -12.63 12.69 -3.58
N ARG A 81 -12.37 12.22 -4.81
CA ARG A 81 -11.74 13.02 -5.87
C ARG A 81 -12.53 14.28 -6.20
N VAL A 82 -13.85 14.18 -6.32
CA VAL A 82 -14.72 15.34 -6.58
C VAL A 82 -14.65 16.32 -5.43
N ASN A 83 -14.76 15.83 -4.20
CA ASN A 83 -14.73 16.67 -2.99
C ASN A 83 -13.38 17.39 -2.80
N LEU A 84 -12.28 16.77 -3.24
CA LEU A 84 -10.92 17.32 -3.15
C LEU A 84 -10.51 18.13 -4.39
N GLY A 85 -11.38 18.31 -5.37
CA GLY A 85 -11.07 19.02 -6.62
C GLY A 85 -9.98 18.35 -7.48
N LEU A 86 -9.76 17.04 -7.30
CA LEU A 86 -8.74 16.31 -8.05
C LEU A 86 -9.22 15.98 -9.49
N PRO A 87 -8.29 15.86 -10.45
CA PRO A 87 -8.63 15.57 -11.83
C PRO A 87 -9.27 14.17 -11.99
N LYS A 88 -10.06 13.98 -13.03
CA LYS A 88 -10.71 12.70 -13.35
C LYS A 88 -9.71 11.55 -13.56
N THR A 89 -8.47 11.87 -13.86
CA THR A 89 -7.35 10.93 -14.01
C THR A 89 -6.81 10.39 -12.68
N ALA A 90 -7.20 10.95 -11.53
CA ALA A 90 -6.81 10.44 -10.21
C ALA A 90 -7.52 9.09 -9.93
N THR A 91 -6.95 8.01 -10.41
CA THR A 91 -7.40 6.62 -10.28
C THR A 91 -6.45 5.83 -9.36
N PRO A 92 -6.82 4.65 -8.85
CA PRO A 92 -5.89 3.82 -8.08
C PRO A 92 -4.60 3.52 -8.84
N HIS A 93 -4.68 3.35 -10.15
CA HIS A 93 -3.51 3.11 -11.00
C HIS A 93 -2.62 4.35 -11.09
N SER A 94 -3.19 5.52 -11.29
CA SER A 94 -2.41 6.76 -11.36
C SER A 94 -1.80 7.15 -10.01
N LEU A 95 -2.47 6.89 -8.89
CA LEU A 95 -1.90 7.07 -7.55
C LEU A 95 -0.66 6.20 -7.35
N ARG A 96 -0.75 4.93 -7.75
CA ARG A 96 0.40 4.01 -7.73
C ARG A 96 1.53 4.50 -8.63
N HIS A 97 1.21 4.99 -9.84
CA HIS A 97 2.20 5.54 -10.77
C HIS A 97 2.85 6.80 -10.21
N SER A 98 2.06 7.69 -9.60
CA SER A 98 2.58 8.89 -8.94
C SER A 98 3.54 8.55 -7.82
N PHE A 99 3.22 7.56 -6.99
CA PHE A 99 4.11 7.07 -5.94
C PHE A 99 5.47 6.61 -6.51
N ALA A 100 5.45 5.78 -7.57
CA ALA A 100 6.67 5.33 -8.24
C ALA A 100 7.50 6.49 -8.80
N THR A 101 6.83 7.47 -9.44
CA THR A 101 7.48 8.65 -10.01
C THR A 101 8.10 9.53 -8.92
N HIS A 102 7.43 9.69 -7.79
CA HIS A 102 7.96 10.43 -6.64
C HIS A 102 9.20 9.77 -6.06
N LEU A 103 9.18 8.45 -5.89
CA LEU A 103 10.36 7.71 -5.42
C LEU A 103 11.55 7.87 -6.37
N LEU A 104 11.34 7.75 -7.68
CA LEU A 104 12.39 7.95 -8.69
C LEU A 104 12.97 9.37 -8.66
N LYS A 105 12.11 10.39 -8.61
CA LYS A 105 12.56 11.80 -8.55
C LYS A 105 13.36 12.11 -7.30
N ASN A 106 13.15 11.36 -6.24
CA ASN A 106 13.86 11.51 -4.97
C ASN A 106 15.12 10.65 -4.87
N GLY A 107 15.58 10.10 -5.99
CA GLY A 107 16.83 9.33 -6.07
C GLY A 107 16.68 7.85 -5.74
N GLY A 108 15.45 7.35 -5.64
CA GLY A 108 15.21 5.92 -5.43
C GLY A 108 15.69 5.08 -6.62
N ASP A 109 16.32 3.93 -6.34
CA ASP A 109 16.76 3.00 -7.36
C ASP A 109 15.58 2.44 -8.14
N LEU A 110 15.65 2.53 -9.48
CA LEU A 110 14.59 2.07 -10.38
C LEU A 110 14.26 0.58 -10.18
N ARG A 111 15.26 -0.23 -9.91
CA ARG A 111 15.12 -1.67 -9.73
C ARG A 111 14.36 -1.99 -8.46
N ILE A 112 14.69 -1.33 -7.36
CA ILE A 112 13.98 -1.43 -6.08
C ILE A 112 12.53 -0.99 -6.24
N ILE A 113 12.28 0.11 -6.93
CA ILE A 113 10.92 0.61 -7.18
C ILE A 113 10.11 -0.38 -8.03
N GLN A 114 10.71 -0.99 -9.05
CA GLN A 114 10.06 -2.01 -9.86
C GLN A 114 9.67 -3.25 -9.04
N GLU A 115 10.52 -3.68 -8.11
CA GLU A 115 10.25 -4.78 -7.20
C GLU A 115 9.13 -4.46 -6.22
N LEU A 116 9.17 -3.28 -5.58
CA LEU A 116 8.09 -2.77 -4.72
C LEU A 116 6.74 -2.73 -5.44
N LEU A 117 6.77 -2.41 -6.73
CA LEU A 117 5.58 -2.42 -7.57
C LEU A 117 5.17 -3.83 -8.02
N GLY A 118 5.98 -4.85 -7.81
CA GLY A 118 5.68 -6.22 -8.23
C GLY A 118 5.75 -6.41 -9.73
N HIS A 119 6.74 -5.79 -10.38
CA HIS A 119 7.17 -6.17 -11.73
C HIS A 119 8.03 -7.43 -11.60
N SER A 120 7.56 -8.53 -12.13
CA SER A 120 8.14 -9.85 -11.98
C SER A 120 9.48 -9.97 -12.73
N SER A 121 10.60 -9.75 -12.05
CA SER A 121 11.85 -10.48 -12.29
C SER A 121 12.88 -10.13 -11.20
N LEU A 122 13.38 -11.16 -10.56
CA LEU A 122 14.48 -11.29 -9.59
C LEU A 122 14.05 -11.43 -8.13
N SER A 123 14.72 -12.39 -7.47
CA SER A 123 14.43 -12.88 -6.12
C SER A 123 14.52 -11.77 -5.06
N THR A 124 13.43 -11.54 -4.39
CA THR A 124 13.18 -10.44 -3.45
C THR A 124 13.88 -10.58 -2.10
N THR A 125 14.43 -11.73 -1.78
CA THR A 125 14.90 -12.03 -0.41
C THR A 125 16.27 -11.42 -0.07
N GLN A 126 17.05 -11.05 -1.05
CA GLN A 126 18.41 -10.49 -0.81
C GLN A 126 18.47 -8.97 -0.78
N LEU A 127 17.46 -8.27 -1.29
CA LEU A 127 17.47 -6.80 -1.44
C LEU A 127 16.99 -6.03 -0.20
N TYR A 128 16.22 -6.67 0.67
CA TYR A 128 15.70 -6.02 1.88
C TYR A 128 16.72 -5.86 3.01
N THR A 129 17.86 -6.56 2.94
CA THR A 129 18.99 -6.35 3.85
C THR A 129 19.87 -5.16 3.48
N GLU A 130 19.70 -4.57 2.30
CA GLU A 130 20.49 -3.43 1.80
C GLU A 130 19.68 -2.13 1.67
N VAL A 131 18.36 -2.19 1.66
CA VAL A 131 17.53 -0.97 1.72
C VAL A 131 17.25 -0.67 3.17
N ASP A 132 18.14 0.08 3.79
CA ASP A 132 17.88 0.68 5.09
C ASP A 132 16.51 1.36 5.06
N ASP A 133 15.58 0.90 5.91
CA ASP A 133 14.28 1.54 6.17
C ASP A 133 14.43 3.05 6.40
N ILE A 134 15.57 3.45 6.91
CA ILE A 134 16.03 4.83 7.13
C ILE A 134 16.07 5.67 5.85
N SER A 135 16.40 5.10 4.68
CA SER A 135 16.53 5.90 3.44
C SER A 135 15.17 6.23 2.81
N LEU A 136 14.20 5.31 2.87
CA LEU A 136 12.83 5.54 2.38
C LEU A 136 12.06 6.52 3.26
N GLU A 137 12.18 6.36 4.58
CA GLU A 137 11.56 7.26 5.56
C GLU A 137 12.20 8.65 5.55
N LYS A 138 13.52 8.72 5.44
CA LYS A 138 14.27 9.98 5.38
C LYS A 138 13.91 10.78 4.14
N THR A 139 13.84 10.11 2.98
CA THR A 139 13.45 10.74 1.71
C THR A 139 11.99 11.24 1.74
N TYR A 140 11.08 10.52 2.42
CA TYR A 140 9.70 10.93 2.57
C TYR A 140 9.55 12.10 3.56
N LYS A 141 10.24 12.05 4.72
CA LYS A 141 10.19 13.09 5.76
C LYS A 141 10.88 14.39 5.33
N GLU A 142 11.99 14.31 4.60
CA GLU A 142 12.73 15.49 4.14
C GLU A 142 11.98 16.32 3.09
N LYS A 143 11.05 15.72 2.34
CA LYS A 143 10.37 16.40 1.23
C LYS A 143 8.85 16.53 1.35
N ASN A 144 8.27 16.02 2.43
CA ASN A 144 6.90 16.31 2.84
C ASN A 144 6.89 16.70 4.33
N PRO A 145 7.39 17.90 4.68
CA PRO A 145 7.22 18.41 6.04
C PRO A 145 5.73 18.59 6.28
N SER A 146 5.19 17.77 7.18
CA SER A 146 3.83 17.93 7.67
C SER A 146 3.72 19.34 8.26
N LYS A 147 2.85 20.16 7.67
CA LYS A 147 2.32 21.32 8.35
C LYS A 147 1.30 20.89 9.37
#